data_67a76453fad96ecf45ca509bbac4dda5
#
_entry.id   67a76453fad96ecf45ca509bbac4dda5
#
_cell.length_a   1.000
_cell.length_b   1.000
_cell.length_c   1.000
_cell.angle_alpha   90.00
_cell.angle_beta   90.00
_cell.angle_gamma   90.00
#
_symmetry.space_group_name_H-M   'P 1'
#
loop_
_entity.id
_entity.type
_entity.pdbx_description
1 polymer ?
#
loop_
_entity_poly.entity_id
_entity_poly.type
_entity_poly.pdbx_seq_one_letter_code
_entity_poly.pdbx_strand_id
1 'polypeptide(L)'
;KGRSGSTRPNVSDVPSWSEQDKSLVEGLIVELHDAGNSNAMIGTILRDQHAVPSVKLLLGKTVGAVLAENGKSREVPEELMNMMRKAQGIIDHLENNRKDLHNSRQLTLIESKIRRSARYYRANGMLSEEWKYKREQLRLMVE
;
A
#
# COMPACT_ATOMS: atom_id res chain seq x y z
N LYS A 1 -25.45 -4.49 -10.30
CA LYS A 1 -24.20 -3.71 -10.19
C LYS A 1 -23.47 -3.81 -11.52
N GLY A 2 -23.13 -2.66 -12.14
CA GLY A 2 -22.44 -2.62 -13.41
C GLY A 2 -20.98 -3.06 -13.30
N ARG A 3 -20.38 -3.40 -14.44
CA ARG A 3 -18.95 -3.72 -14.59
C ARG A 3 -18.20 -2.60 -15.34
N SER A 4 -18.74 -1.39 -15.35
CA SER A 4 -18.07 -0.26 -15.95
C SER A 4 -16.86 0.14 -15.12
N GLY A 5 -15.75 0.37 -15.77
CA GLY A 5 -14.50 0.82 -15.18
C GLY A 5 -13.46 1.09 -16.25
N SER A 6 -12.48 1.91 -15.93
CA SER A 6 -11.34 2.13 -16.82
C SER A 6 -10.35 0.97 -16.70
N THR A 7 -9.88 0.49 -17.85
CA THR A 7 -8.83 -0.51 -17.93
C THR A 7 -7.55 0.17 -18.38
N ARG A 8 -6.44 -0.20 -17.76
CA ARG A 8 -5.13 0.31 -18.16
C ARG A 8 -4.82 -0.12 -19.59
N PRO A 9 -4.39 0.80 -20.48
CA PRO A 9 -3.99 0.45 -21.83
C PRO A 9 -2.85 -0.56 -21.81
N ASN A 10 -2.90 -1.54 -22.73
CA ASN A 10 -1.81 -2.48 -22.92
C ASN A 10 -0.78 -1.87 -23.89
N VAL A 11 0.09 -1.02 -23.38
CA VAL A 11 1.17 -0.36 -24.12
C VAL A 11 2.52 -0.80 -23.59
N SER A 12 3.50 -0.99 -24.49
CA SER A 12 4.87 -1.35 -24.16
C SER A 12 5.78 -0.13 -23.95
N ASP A 13 5.44 0.99 -24.57
CA ASP A 13 6.30 2.17 -24.63
C ASP A 13 5.69 3.36 -23.90
N VAL A 14 6.57 4.28 -23.47
CA VAL A 14 6.16 5.52 -22.83
C VAL A 14 5.58 6.46 -23.89
N PRO A 15 4.37 7.02 -23.73
CA PRO A 15 3.78 7.96 -24.68
C PRO A 15 4.66 9.20 -24.87
N SER A 16 4.73 9.71 -26.09
CA SER A 16 5.55 10.88 -26.43
C SER A 16 5.17 12.18 -25.70
N TRP A 17 3.92 12.28 -25.26
CA TRP A 17 3.40 13.43 -24.50
C TRP A 17 3.70 13.37 -22.99
N SER A 18 4.18 12.22 -22.49
CA SER A 18 4.45 12.04 -21.05
C SER A 18 5.82 12.58 -20.67
N GLU A 19 5.99 12.86 -19.38
CA GLU A 19 7.29 13.18 -18.80
C GLU A 19 8.27 12.03 -19.03
N GLN A 20 9.47 12.34 -19.53
CA GLN A 20 10.49 11.34 -19.88
C GLN A 20 11.75 11.48 -19.02
N ASP A 21 11.88 12.53 -18.22
CA ASP A 21 13.02 12.70 -17.33
C ASP A 21 12.92 11.77 -16.12
N LYS A 22 13.75 10.73 -16.16
CA LYS A 22 13.80 9.69 -15.12
C LYS A 22 14.28 10.24 -13.78
N SER A 23 15.26 11.13 -13.78
CA SER A 23 15.85 11.67 -12.56
C SER A 23 14.87 12.58 -11.82
N LEU A 24 14.12 13.38 -12.57
CA LEU A 24 13.05 14.22 -12.03
C LEU A 24 11.95 13.38 -11.40
N VAL A 25 11.51 12.31 -12.07
CA VAL A 25 10.46 11.44 -11.55
C VAL A 25 10.92 10.65 -10.31
N GLU A 26 12.17 10.19 -10.26
CA GLU A 26 12.73 9.56 -9.06
C GLU A 26 12.78 10.55 -7.88
N GLY A 27 13.18 11.79 -8.10
CA GLY A 27 13.17 12.86 -7.10
C GLY A 27 11.77 13.14 -6.56
N LEU A 28 10.77 13.26 -7.45
CA LEU A 28 9.36 13.45 -7.08
C LEU A 28 8.80 12.28 -6.26
N ILE A 29 9.19 11.04 -6.57
CA ILE A 29 8.76 9.87 -5.79
C ILE A 29 9.25 9.98 -4.33
N VAL A 30 10.50 10.39 -4.14
CA VAL A 30 11.10 10.56 -2.82
C VAL A 30 10.43 11.70 -2.06
N GLU A 31 10.22 12.84 -2.70
CA GLU A 31 9.56 14.02 -2.12
C GLU A 31 8.11 13.69 -1.68
N LEU A 32 7.33 13.06 -2.57
CA LEU A 32 5.96 12.67 -2.27
C LEU A 32 5.87 11.63 -1.14
N HIS A 33 6.86 10.73 -1.05
CA HIS A 33 6.94 9.78 0.07
C HIS A 33 7.22 10.51 1.39
N ASP A 34 8.14 11.47 1.41
CA ASP A 34 8.47 12.28 2.60
C ASP A 34 7.30 13.16 3.05
N ALA A 35 6.45 13.57 2.10
CA ALA A 35 5.17 14.21 2.39
C ALA A 35 4.11 13.25 2.98
N GLY A 36 4.45 11.98 3.24
CA GLY A 36 3.58 11.00 3.89
C GLY A 36 2.64 10.24 2.96
N ASN A 37 2.78 10.38 1.64
CA ASN A 37 1.92 9.67 0.69
C ASN A 37 2.23 8.16 0.65
N SER A 38 1.21 7.38 0.38
CA SER A 38 1.34 5.94 0.12
C SER A 38 1.91 5.67 -1.28
N ASN A 39 2.52 4.51 -1.49
CA ASN A 39 3.05 4.12 -2.81
C ASN A 39 1.96 4.17 -3.91
N ALA A 40 0.73 3.79 -3.57
CA ALA A 40 -0.41 3.86 -4.47
C ALA A 40 -0.81 5.30 -4.78
N MET A 41 -0.83 6.18 -3.75
CA MET A 41 -1.14 7.60 -3.91
C MET A 41 -0.06 8.32 -4.73
N ILE A 42 1.22 8.03 -4.48
CA ILE A 42 2.34 8.55 -5.28
C ILE A 42 2.14 8.24 -6.77
N GLY A 43 1.82 6.98 -7.10
CA GLY A 43 1.54 6.62 -8.49
C GLY A 43 0.34 7.35 -9.09
N THR A 44 -0.69 7.64 -8.30
CA THR A 44 -1.85 8.42 -8.74
C THR A 44 -1.50 9.90 -8.97
N ILE A 45 -0.76 10.52 -8.05
CA ILE A 45 -0.30 11.91 -8.16
C ILE A 45 0.59 12.08 -9.38
N LEU A 46 1.55 11.19 -9.59
CA LEU A 46 2.45 11.22 -10.75
C LEU A 46 1.67 11.13 -12.07
N ARG A 47 0.64 10.27 -12.12
CA ARG A 47 -0.22 10.16 -13.30
C ARG A 47 -1.05 11.42 -13.57
N ASP A 48 -1.65 11.99 -12.52
CA ASP A 48 -2.66 13.03 -12.65
C ASP A 48 -2.06 14.46 -12.69
N GLN A 49 -0.91 14.67 -12.05
CA GLN A 49 -0.31 16.01 -11.91
C GLN A 49 1.02 16.16 -12.67
N HIS A 50 1.75 15.07 -12.90
CA HIS A 50 3.09 15.10 -13.50
C HIS A 50 3.18 14.39 -14.84
N ALA A 51 2.06 14.07 -15.48
CA ALA A 51 2.01 13.40 -16.78
C ALA A 51 2.83 12.11 -16.88
N VAL A 52 2.94 11.33 -15.77
CA VAL A 52 3.62 10.03 -15.72
C VAL A 52 2.58 8.90 -15.67
N PRO A 53 2.10 8.38 -16.80
CA PRO A 53 1.01 7.39 -16.83
C PRO A 53 1.43 6.06 -16.22
N SER A 54 2.71 5.73 -16.25
CA SER A 54 3.25 4.50 -15.68
C SER A 54 4.71 4.64 -15.27
N VAL A 55 4.95 4.70 -13.97
CA VAL A 55 6.30 4.71 -13.41
C VAL A 55 7.10 3.47 -13.85
N LYS A 56 6.46 2.29 -13.89
CA LYS A 56 7.12 1.06 -14.30
C LYS A 56 7.56 1.07 -15.76
N LEU A 57 6.81 1.69 -16.66
CA LEU A 57 7.23 1.83 -18.07
C LEU A 57 8.38 2.81 -18.22
N LEU A 58 8.34 3.92 -17.49
CA LEU A 58 9.36 4.97 -17.58
C LEU A 58 10.68 4.55 -16.96
N LEU A 59 10.64 4.08 -15.70
CA LEU A 59 11.86 3.77 -14.92
C LEU A 59 12.30 2.31 -15.03
N GLY A 60 11.47 1.41 -15.55
CA GLY A 60 11.70 -0.04 -15.49
C GLY A 60 11.48 -0.65 -14.10
N LYS A 61 11.20 0.19 -13.07
CA LYS A 61 11.10 -0.17 -11.67
C LYS A 61 9.73 0.24 -11.09
N THR A 62 9.32 -0.36 -9.99
CA THR A 62 8.13 0.06 -9.24
C THR A 62 8.48 1.20 -8.29
N VAL A 63 7.47 1.99 -7.87
CA VAL A 63 7.63 3.05 -6.84
C VAL A 63 8.30 2.49 -5.58
N GLY A 64 7.88 1.31 -5.11
CA GLY A 64 8.48 0.66 -3.93
C GLY A 64 9.95 0.28 -4.13
N ALA A 65 10.37 -0.11 -5.34
CA ALA A 65 11.76 -0.41 -5.65
C ALA A 65 12.63 0.85 -5.62
N VAL A 66 12.15 1.96 -6.19
CA VAL A 66 12.83 3.26 -6.13
C VAL A 66 13.02 3.72 -4.68
N LEU A 67 11.98 3.59 -3.85
CA LEU A 67 12.05 3.95 -2.43
C LEU A 67 13.02 3.05 -1.65
N ALA A 68 13.06 1.75 -1.96
CA ALA A 68 14.00 0.82 -1.34
C ALA A 68 15.46 1.15 -1.70
N GLU A 69 15.77 1.52 -2.94
CA GLU A 69 17.08 1.98 -3.38
C GLU A 69 17.52 3.27 -2.64
N ASN A 70 16.57 4.13 -2.30
CA ASN A 70 16.81 5.35 -1.52
C ASN A 70 16.77 5.13 0.01
N GLY A 71 16.77 3.87 0.48
CA GLY A 71 16.77 3.54 1.91
C GLY A 71 15.45 3.84 2.64
N LYS A 72 14.36 4.10 1.90
CA LYS A 72 13.03 4.45 2.44
C LYS A 72 12.06 3.26 2.43
N SER A 73 12.59 2.06 2.55
CA SER A 73 11.78 0.84 2.66
C SER A 73 11.07 0.78 4.01
N ARG A 74 9.78 0.45 4.01
CA ARG A 74 9.02 0.21 5.24
C ARG A 74 9.24 -1.23 5.73
N GLU A 75 9.38 -1.43 7.03
CA GLU A 75 9.50 -2.75 7.66
C GLU A 75 8.28 -3.63 7.40
N VAL A 76 7.10 -3.02 7.39
CA VAL A 76 5.83 -3.72 7.15
C VAL A 76 5.23 -3.25 5.83
N PRO A 77 4.84 -4.19 4.92
CA PRO A 77 4.18 -3.84 3.67
C PRO A 77 2.94 -2.99 3.89
N GLU A 78 2.75 -1.98 3.02
CA GLU A 78 1.69 -0.98 3.17
C GLU A 78 0.29 -1.60 3.19
N GLU A 79 0.04 -2.60 2.35
CA GLU A 79 -1.25 -3.29 2.28
C GLU A 79 -1.59 -3.98 3.61
N LEU A 80 -0.57 -4.59 4.25
CA LEU A 80 -0.73 -5.22 5.55
C LEU A 80 -1.00 -4.17 6.62
N MET A 81 -0.27 -3.06 6.62
CA MET A 81 -0.47 -1.94 7.52
C MET A 81 -1.88 -1.34 7.38
N ASN A 82 -2.37 -1.17 6.16
CA ASN A 82 -3.72 -0.65 5.90
C ASN A 82 -4.82 -1.60 6.42
N MET A 83 -4.62 -2.92 6.30
CA MET A 83 -5.53 -3.89 6.92
C MET A 83 -5.49 -3.83 8.45
N MET A 84 -4.31 -3.61 9.03
CA MET A 84 -4.13 -3.47 10.48
C MET A 84 -4.80 -2.21 11.00
N ARG A 85 -4.65 -1.05 10.33
CA ARG A 85 -5.37 0.20 10.66
C ARG A 85 -6.88 0.01 10.61
N LYS A 86 -7.38 -0.69 9.60
CA LYS A 86 -8.80 -1.00 9.51
C LYS A 86 -9.27 -1.92 10.63
N ALA A 87 -8.48 -2.92 11.02
CA ALA A 87 -8.79 -3.79 12.16
C ALA A 87 -8.83 -2.98 13.47
N GLN A 88 -7.87 -2.07 13.68
CA GLN A 88 -7.85 -1.19 14.84
C GLN A 88 -9.10 -0.32 14.93
N GLY A 89 -9.50 0.34 13.84
CA GLY A 89 -10.73 1.15 13.83
C GLY A 89 -12.00 0.34 14.14
N ILE A 90 -12.05 -0.95 13.76
CA ILE A 90 -13.17 -1.82 14.14
C ILE A 90 -13.10 -2.20 15.62
N ILE A 91 -11.92 -2.43 16.18
CA ILE A 91 -11.73 -2.72 17.60
C ILE A 91 -12.23 -1.53 18.44
N ASP A 92 -11.77 -0.31 18.10
CA ASP A 92 -12.17 0.92 18.78
C ASP A 92 -13.69 1.14 18.71
N HIS A 93 -14.30 0.85 17.56
CA HIS A 93 -15.76 0.88 17.42
C HIS A 93 -16.45 -0.13 18.33
N LEU A 94 -15.96 -1.36 18.42
CA LEU A 94 -16.55 -2.43 19.23
C LEU A 94 -16.38 -2.20 20.73
N GLU A 95 -15.39 -1.45 21.20
CA GLU A 95 -15.24 -1.04 22.59
C GLU A 95 -16.47 -0.26 23.05
N ASN A 96 -16.99 0.61 22.20
CA ASN A 96 -18.18 1.43 22.47
C ASN A 96 -19.49 0.72 22.08
N ASN A 97 -19.45 -0.23 21.13
CA ASN A 97 -20.62 -0.87 20.53
C ASN A 97 -20.54 -2.41 20.67
N ARG A 98 -20.50 -2.91 21.90
CA ARG A 98 -20.28 -4.35 22.21
C ARG A 98 -21.30 -5.31 21.60
N LYS A 99 -22.52 -4.83 21.27
CA LYS A 99 -23.60 -5.65 20.69
C LYS A 99 -23.57 -5.67 19.15
N ASP A 100 -22.61 -5.01 18.52
CA ASP A 100 -22.49 -4.98 17.05
C ASP A 100 -21.87 -6.28 16.51
N LEU A 101 -22.74 -7.27 16.31
CA LEU A 101 -22.36 -8.59 15.80
C LEU A 101 -21.84 -8.51 14.35
N HIS A 102 -22.32 -7.54 13.56
CA HIS A 102 -21.85 -7.37 12.19
C HIS A 102 -20.38 -6.98 12.16
N ASN A 103 -19.99 -5.94 12.89
CA ASN A 103 -18.59 -5.51 12.95
C ASN A 103 -17.70 -6.52 13.69
N SER A 104 -18.21 -7.23 14.69
CA SER A 104 -17.50 -8.35 15.31
C SER A 104 -17.13 -9.43 14.26
N ARG A 105 -18.06 -9.77 13.37
CA ARG A 105 -17.79 -10.68 12.25
C ARG A 105 -16.79 -10.11 11.25
N GLN A 106 -16.89 -8.79 10.92
CA GLN A 106 -15.94 -8.12 10.04
C GLN A 106 -14.52 -8.13 10.61
N LEU A 107 -14.36 -7.94 11.92
CA LEU A 107 -13.07 -8.04 12.60
C LEU A 107 -12.43 -9.42 12.39
N THR A 108 -13.18 -10.49 12.62
CA THR A 108 -12.70 -11.87 12.40
C THR A 108 -12.26 -12.10 10.96
N LEU A 109 -13.00 -11.56 9.99
CA LEU A 109 -12.65 -11.68 8.56
C LEU A 109 -11.39 -10.91 8.20
N ILE A 110 -11.21 -9.69 8.73
CA ILE A 110 -10.02 -8.87 8.49
C ILE A 110 -8.79 -9.51 9.13
N GLU A 111 -8.89 -9.98 10.37
CA GLU A 111 -7.80 -10.69 11.05
C GLU A 111 -7.36 -11.94 10.27
N SER A 112 -8.32 -12.66 9.71
CA SER A 112 -8.03 -13.81 8.84
C SER A 112 -7.28 -13.40 7.56
N LYS A 113 -7.62 -12.23 6.97
CA LYS A 113 -6.89 -11.66 5.83
C LYS A 113 -5.47 -11.26 6.23
N ILE A 114 -5.30 -10.56 7.36
CA ILE A 114 -3.98 -10.15 7.88
C ILE A 114 -3.08 -11.39 8.05
N ARG A 115 -3.57 -12.46 8.69
CA ARG A 115 -2.79 -13.68 8.89
C ARG A 115 -2.39 -14.37 7.58
N ARG A 116 -3.28 -14.38 6.56
CA ARG A 116 -2.95 -14.92 5.23
C ARG A 116 -1.91 -14.07 4.50
N SER A 117 -2.08 -12.75 4.49
CA SER A 117 -1.13 -11.82 3.87
C SER A 117 0.23 -11.87 4.56
N ALA A 118 0.26 -11.92 5.89
CA ALA A 118 1.50 -12.07 6.65
C ALA A 118 2.27 -13.36 6.29
N ARG A 119 1.55 -14.48 6.07
CA ARG A 119 2.17 -15.73 5.61
C ARG A 119 2.83 -15.56 4.24
N TYR A 120 2.15 -14.88 3.31
CA TYR A 120 2.68 -14.58 1.99
C TYR A 120 3.94 -13.69 2.07
N TYR A 121 3.89 -12.61 2.85
CA TYR A 121 5.03 -11.69 2.99
C TYR A 121 6.25 -12.32 3.68
N ARG A 122 6.03 -13.21 4.65
CA ARG A 122 7.12 -14.01 5.25
C ARG A 122 7.75 -14.96 4.24
N ALA A 123 6.93 -15.68 3.48
CA ALA A 123 7.42 -16.60 2.45
C ALA A 123 8.24 -15.90 1.35
N ASN A 124 7.97 -14.61 1.10
CA ASN A 124 8.71 -13.77 0.14
C ASN A 124 9.85 -12.95 0.78
N GLY A 125 10.17 -13.16 2.04
CA GLY A 125 11.24 -12.44 2.74
C GLY A 125 10.98 -10.95 2.99
N MET A 126 9.73 -10.48 2.80
CA MET A 126 9.34 -9.08 3.03
C MET A 126 9.01 -8.79 4.50
N LEU A 127 8.84 -9.83 5.31
CA LEU A 127 8.64 -9.77 6.75
C LEU A 127 9.57 -10.79 7.43
N SER A 128 9.99 -10.49 8.66
CA SER A 128 10.75 -11.46 9.45
C SER A 128 9.94 -12.75 9.68
N GLU A 129 10.63 -13.89 9.77
CA GLU A 129 9.97 -15.19 9.99
C GLU A 129 9.22 -15.24 11.32
N GLU A 130 9.72 -14.52 12.32
CA GLU A 130 9.12 -14.46 13.66
C GLU A 130 7.91 -13.54 13.75
N TRP A 131 7.65 -12.70 12.74
CA TRP A 131 6.56 -11.75 12.75
C TRP A 131 5.20 -12.44 12.86
N LYS A 132 4.42 -12.08 13.87
CA LYS A 132 3.08 -12.60 14.12
C LYS A 132 2.11 -11.47 14.44
N TYR A 133 0.94 -11.53 13.85
CA TYR A 133 -0.16 -10.66 14.20
C TYR A 133 -0.68 -10.98 15.60
N LYS A 134 -0.68 -9.98 16.50
CA LYS A 134 -1.29 -10.04 17.82
C LYS A 134 -2.23 -8.85 17.98
N ARG A 135 -3.49 -9.12 18.36
CA ARG A 135 -4.50 -8.06 18.57
C ARG A 135 -4.07 -7.06 19.64
N GLU A 136 -3.47 -7.53 20.71
CA GLU A 136 -3.02 -6.72 21.85
C GLU A 136 -1.92 -5.72 21.48
N GLN A 137 -1.11 -6.05 20.49
CA GLN A 137 0.00 -5.22 20.01
C GLN A 137 -0.38 -4.34 18.82
N LEU A 138 -1.62 -4.49 18.31
CA LEU A 138 -2.04 -3.82 17.09
C LEU A 138 -1.96 -2.30 17.19
N ARG A 139 -2.38 -1.73 18.33
CA ARG A 139 -2.32 -0.28 18.57
C ARG A 139 -0.89 0.26 18.47
N LEU A 140 0.09 -0.42 19.07
CA LEU A 140 1.51 -0.05 19.01
C LEU A 140 2.12 -0.20 17.61
N MET A 141 1.58 -1.09 16.78
CA MET A 141 2.08 -1.32 15.42
C MET A 141 1.51 -0.32 14.40
N VAL A 142 0.41 0.34 14.73
CA VAL A 142 -0.37 1.19 13.80
C VAL A 142 -0.12 2.68 14.07
N GLU A 143 0.31 3.04 15.27
CA GLU A 143 0.80 4.40 15.59
C GLU A 143 2.10 4.69 14.85
#